data_bff87e4dbcb885f7d9c3f45d0ecc2d06
#
_entry.id   bff87e4dbcb885f7d9c3f45d0ecc2d06
#
_cell.length_a   1.000
_cell.length_b   1.000
_cell.length_c   1.000
_cell.angle_alpha   90.00
_cell.angle_beta   90.00
_cell.angle_gamma   90.00
#
_symmetry.space_group_name_H-M   'P 1'
#
loop_
_entity.id
_entity.type
_entity.pdbx_description
1 polymer ?
#
loop_
_entity_poly.entity_id
_entity_poly.type
_entity_poly.pdbx_seq_one_letter_code
_entity_poly.pdbx_strand_id
1 'polypeptide(L)'
;MNNYRSTIIIILIFFLFPMLILLGCSKINQKNFDKLKAGMEYDEVLKILGKPDNCESVLNMKNCTWEESQKNIKILIFADKVVLLSSQGI
;
A
#
# COMPACT_ATOMS: atom_id res chain seq x y z
N MET A 1 -29.07 -26.13 25.88
CA MET A 1 -29.93 -25.53 24.84
C MET A 1 -29.46 -24.15 24.39
N ASN A 2 -28.66 -23.44 25.16
CA ASN A 2 -28.18 -22.12 24.78
C ASN A 2 -26.81 -22.11 24.12
N ASN A 3 -26.20 -23.28 23.90
CA ASN A 3 -24.85 -23.39 23.35
C ASN A 3 -24.76 -22.99 21.86
N TYR A 4 -25.84 -23.18 21.11
CA TYR A 4 -25.83 -22.81 19.69
C TYR A 4 -25.87 -21.29 19.47
N ARG A 5 -26.48 -20.54 20.40
CA ARG A 5 -26.45 -19.07 20.34
C ARG A 5 -25.03 -18.51 20.50
N SER A 6 -24.27 -19.02 21.46
CA SER A 6 -22.90 -18.66 21.65
C SER A 6 -22.04 -19.03 20.45
N THR A 7 -22.28 -20.20 19.85
CA THR A 7 -21.59 -20.67 18.68
C THR A 7 -21.86 -19.76 17.48
N ILE A 8 -23.10 -19.34 17.28
CA ILE A 8 -23.49 -18.44 16.19
C ILE A 8 -22.81 -17.08 16.35
N ILE A 9 -22.77 -16.55 17.58
CA ILE A 9 -22.12 -15.27 17.87
C ILE A 9 -20.62 -15.34 17.57
N ILE A 10 -19.96 -16.42 17.96
CA ILE A 10 -18.54 -16.66 17.72
C ILE A 10 -18.26 -16.73 16.20
N ILE A 11 -19.11 -17.43 15.44
CA ILE A 11 -18.98 -17.54 14.00
C ILE A 11 -19.17 -16.18 13.34
N LEU A 12 -20.12 -15.37 13.78
CA LEU A 12 -20.33 -14.00 13.26
C LEU A 12 -19.13 -13.10 13.53
N ILE A 13 -18.53 -13.19 14.71
CA ILE A 13 -17.33 -12.42 15.06
C ILE A 13 -16.15 -12.85 14.17
N PHE A 14 -16.00 -14.14 13.91
CA PHE A 14 -14.96 -14.68 13.03
C PHE A 14 -15.12 -14.21 11.58
N PHE A 15 -16.35 -14.04 11.10
CA PHE A 15 -16.62 -13.55 9.76
C PHE A 15 -16.38 -12.05 9.62
N LEU A 16 -16.69 -11.26 10.65
CA LEU A 16 -16.52 -9.82 10.61
C LEU A 16 -15.07 -9.38 10.74
N PHE A 17 -14.27 -10.12 11.50
CA PHE A 17 -12.87 -9.79 11.75
C PHE A 17 -12.01 -9.77 10.48
N PRO A 18 -12.05 -10.77 9.58
CA PRO A 18 -11.29 -10.71 8.33
C PRO A 18 -11.71 -9.58 7.41
N MET A 19 -12.99 -9.21 7.37
CA MET A 19 -13.46 -8.11 6.53
C MET A 19 -12.91 -6.76 7.01
N LEU A 20 -12.80 -6.54 8.31
CA LEU A 20 -12.21 -5.33 8.86
C LEU A 20 -10.73 -5.19 8.51
N ILE A 21 -10.00 -6.30 8.50
CA ILE A 21 -8.58 -6.32 8.10
C ILE A 21 -8.43 -5.99 6.61
N LEU A 22 -9.30 -6.54 5.76
CA LEU A 22 -9.26 -6.27 4.32
C LEU A 22 -9.58 -4.81 3.99
N LEU A 23 -10.47 -4.17 4.73
CA LEU A 23 -10.83 -2.76 4.52
C LEU A 23 -9.71 -1.80 4.92
N GLY A 24 -8.79 -2.23 5.80
CA GLY A 24 -7.67 -1.41 6.26
C GLY A 24 -6.37 -1.57 5.48
N CYS A 25 -6.35 -2.36 4.37
CA CYS A 25 -5.11 -2.76 3.69
C CYS A 25 -4.70 -1.91 2.50
N SER A 26 -5.45 -0.85 2.15
CA SER A 26 -5.06 0.03 1.04
C SER A 26 -3.86 0.89 1.46
N LYS A 27 -2.70 0.67 0.80
CA LYS A 27 -1.49 1.45 1.05
C LYS A 27 -1.38 2.65 0.12
N ILE A 28 -2.14 2.68 -0.96
CA ILE A 28 -2.16 3.77 -1.92
C ILE A 28 -3.25 4.75 -1.50
N ASN A 29 -2.87 5.74 -0.69
CA ASN A 29 -3.78 6.75 -0.19
C ASN A 29 -3.01 8.06 0.05
N GLN A 30 -3.74 9.15 0.25
CA GLN A 30 -3.15 10.47 0.45
C GLN A 30 -2.25 10.50 1.69
N LYS A 31 -2.64 9.84 2.76
CA LYS A 31 -1.86 9.81 4.01
C LYS A 31 -0.47 9.21 3.78
N ASN A 32 -0.39 8.09 3.08
CA ASN A 32 0.88 7.45 2.79
C ASN A 32 1.69 8.24 1.76
N PHE A 33 1.02 8.81 0.75
CA PHE A 33 1.69 9.66 -0.23
C PHE A 33 2.34 10.88 0.44
N ASP A 34 1.67 11.47 1.42
CA ASP A 34 2.20 12.63 2.16
C ASP A 34 3.45 12.31 2.98
N LYS A 35 3.68 11.03 3.30
CA LYS A 35 4.90 10.59 3.99
C LYS A 35 6.10 10.51 3.06
N LEU A 36 5.88 10.46 1.76
CA LEU A 36 6.94 10.33 0.77
C LEU A 36 7.59 11.69 0.51
N LYS A 37 8.91 11.69 0.39
CA LYS A 37 9.67 12.94 0.16
C LYS A 37 10.80 12.67 -0.82
N ALA A 38 11.10 13.66 -1.66
CA ALA A 38 12.27 13.61 -2.51
C ALA A 38 13.53 13.52 -1.62
N GLY A 39 14.46 12.67 -2.01
CA GLY A 39 15.69 12.44 -1.25
C GLY A 39 15.61 11.29 -0.25
N MET A 40 14.42 10.76 0.03
CA MET A 40 14.31 9.60 0.92
C MET A 40 14.84 8.34 0.24
N GLU A 41 15.24 7.36 1.04
CA GLU A 41 15.77 6.12 0.50
C GLU A 41 14.65 5.20 0.00
N TYR A 42 14.97 4.40 -1.03
CA TYR A 42 14.02 3.45 -1.59
C TYR A 42 13.50 2.45 -0.55
N ASP A 43 14.35 2.01 0.38
CA ASP A 43 13.93 1.12 1.45
C ASP A 43 12.82 1.72 2.31
N GLU A 44 12.84 3.02 2.53
CA GLU A 44 11.79 3.71 3.27
C GLU A 44 10.47 3.73 2.50
N VAL A 45 10.54 3.91 1.18
CA VAL A 45 9.36 3.83 0.31
C VAL A 45 8.73 2.44 0.40
N LEU A 46 9.54 1.39 0.38
CA LEU A 46 9.05 0.02 0.50
C LEU A 46 8.37 -0.25 1.84
N LYS A 47 8.83 0.39 2.90
CA LYS A 47 8.17 0.27 4.21
C LYS A 47 6.80 0.93 4.24
N ILE A 48 6.63 2.01 3.50
CA ILE A 48 5.38 2.77 3.46
C ILE A 48 4.39 2.14 2.47
N LEU A 49 4.83 1.87 1.25
CA LEU A 49 3.97 1.44 0.15
C LEU A 49 4.00 -0.06 -0.12
N GLY A 50 5.00 -0.77 0.41
CA GLY A 50 5.20 -2.16 0.09
C GLY A 50 5.87 -2.34 -1.27
N LYS A 51 5.81 -3.57 -1.80
CA LYS A 51 6.43 -3.92 -3.07
C LYS A 51 5.69 -3.24 -4.22
N PRO A 52 6.41 -2.61 -5.17
CA PRO A 52 5.77 -2.01 -6.34
C PRO A 52 5.18 -3.07 -7.27
N ASP A 53 4.14 -2.67 -8.01
CA ASP A 53 3.52 -3.54 -9.00
C ASP A 53 4.37 -3.67 -10.24
N ASN A 54 5.08 -2.60 -10.61
CA ASN A 54 5.93 -2.59 -11.80
C ASN A 54 7.10 -1.63 -11.58
N CYS A 55 8.28 -2.03 -12.03
CA CYS A 55 9.46 -1.16 -12.05
C CYS A 55 10.18 -1.30 -13.38
N GLU A 56 10.55 -0.17 -13.97
CA GLU A 56 11.38 -0.12 -15.18
C GLU A 56 12.71 0.53 -14.84
N SER A 57 13.79 -0.10 -15.25
CA SER A 57 15.14 0.41 -15.00
C SER A 57 15.77 0.84 -16.31
N VAL A 58 16.24 2.09 -16.36
CA VAL A 58 17.00 2.65 -17.49
C VAL A 58 18.23 3.30 -16.94
N LEU A 59 19.40 2.78 -17.29
CA LEU A 59 20.68 3.21 -16.75
C LEU A 59 20.68 3.08 -15.22
N ASN A 60 20.97 4.16 -14.49
CA ASN A 60 20.93 4.17 -13.02
C ASN A 60 19.61 4.63 -12.45
N MET A 61 18.59 4.80 -13.28
CA MET A 61 17.28 5.28 -12.87
C MET A 61 16.29 4.12 -12.85
N LYS A 62 15.40 4.15 -11.87
CA LYS A 62 14.34 3.17 -11.72
C LYS A 62 13.01 3.91 -11.59
N ASN A 63 12.06 3.55 -12.41
CA ASN A 63 10.70 4.12 -12.37
C ASN A 63 9.75 3.06 -11.87
N CYS A 64 9.28 3.20 -10.65
CA CYS A 64 8.41 2.22 -10.01
C CYS A 64 6.99 2.75 -9.89
N THR A 65 6.02 1.87 -10.09
CA THR A 65 4.60 2.19 -10.04
C THR A 65 3.88 1.28 -9.05
N TRP A 66 3.07 1.88 -8.19
CA TRP A 66 2.15 1.19 -7.30
C TRP A 66 0.74 1.48 -7.78
N GLU A 67 -0.06 0.45 -8.02
CA GLU A 67 -1.41 0.59 -8.55
C GLU A 67 -2.42 -0.15 -7.70
N GLU A 68 -3.59 0.47 -7.50
CA GLU A 68 -4.72 -0.15 -6.82
C GLU A 68 -6.01 0.49 -7.31
N SER A 69 -6.86 -0.28 -8.01
CA SER A 69 -8.08 0.22 -8.63
C SER A 69 -7.74 1.38 -9.59
N GLN A 70 -8.32 2.55 -9.36
CA GLN A 70 -8.06 3.74 -10.20
C GLN A 70 -7.02 4.67 -9.59
N LYS A 71 -6.31 4.21 -8.58
CA LYS A 71 -5.28 4.97 -7.87
C LYS A 71 -3.90 4.50 -8.29
N ASN A 72 -2.96 5.41 -8.41
CA ASN A 72 -1.57 5.03 -8.62
C ASN A 72 -0.61 6.03 -7.98
N ILE A 73 0.58 5.54 -7.69
CA ILE A 73 1.73 6.34 -7.26
C ILE A 73 2.90 5.93 -8.15
N LYS A 74 3.56 6.91 -8.74
CA LYS A 74 4.76 6.71 -9.55
C LYS A 74 5.93 7.41 -8.89
N ILE A 75 7.03 6.70 -8.76
CA ILE A 75 8.24 7.21 -8.10
C ILE A 75 9.42 6.96 -9.01
N LEU A 76 10.17 8.02 -9.29
CA LEU A 76 11.43 7.94 -10.00
C LEU A 76 12.57 7.89 -8.98
N ILE A 77 13.42 6.87 -9.08
CA ILE A 77 14.48 6.58 -8.14
C ILE A 77 15.82 6.62 -8.87
N PHE A 78 16.78 7.34 -8.29
CA PHE A 78 18.15 7.41 -8.80
C PHE A 78 19.10 7.15 -7.63
N ALA A 79 20.04 6.21 -7.81
CA ALA A 79 21.01 5.83 -6.79
C ALA A 79 20.33 5.51 -5.45
N ASP A 80 19.24 4.72 -5.51
CA ASP A 80 18.44 4.29 -4.36
C ASP A 80 17.74 5.40 -3.59
N LYS A 81 17.62 6.59 -4.18
CA LYS A 81 16.94 7.73 -3.57
C LYS A 81 15.82 8.25 -4.47
N VAL A 82 14.76 8.71 -3.84
CA VAL A 82 13.61 9.28 -4.54
C VAL A 82 13.98 10.62 -5.16
N VAL A 83 13.70 10.78 -6.45
CA VAL A 83 13.95 12.01 -7.21
C VAL A 83 12.64 12.73 -7.51
N LEU A 84 11.64 11.99 -8.00
CA LEU A 84 10.33 12.55 -8.36
C LEU A 84 9.21 11.66 -7.83
N LEU A 85 8.12 12.31 -7.43
CA LEU A 85 6.92 11.66 -6.92
C LEU A 85 5.72 12.17 -7.72
N SER A 86 4.81 11.27 -8.09
CA SER A 86 3.54 11.64 -8.67
C SER A 86 2.45 10.68 -8.25
N SER A 87 1.21 11.15 -8.25
CA SER A 87 0.08 10.32 -7.89
C SER A 87 -1.13 10.69 -8.72
N GLN A 88 -2.05 9.74 -8.88
CA GLN A 88 -3.34 9.95 -9.52
C GLN A 88 -4.41 9.20 -8.74
N GLY A 89 -5.59 9.80 -8.62
CA GLY A 89 -6.76 9.15 -8.04
C GLY A 89 -6.81 9.07 -6.52
N ILE A 90 -5.87 9.70 -5.84
CA ILE A 90 -5.84 9.71 -4.37
C ILE A 90 -6.18 11.07 -3.79
#